data_3320c8fa06d78b3669b3564dadb1f876
#
_entry.id   3320c8fa06d78b3669b3564dadb1f876
#
_cell.length_a   1.000
_cell.length_b   1.000
_cell.length_c   1.000
_cell.angle_alpha   90.00
_cell.angle_beta   90.00
_cell.angle_gamma   90.00
#
_symmetry.space_group_name_H-M   'P 1'
#
loop_
_entity.id
_entity.type
_entity.pdbx_description
1 polymer ?
#
loop_
_entity_poly.entity_id
_entity_poly.type
_entity_poly.pdbx_seq_one_letter_code
_entity_poly.pdbx_strand_id
1 'polypeptide(L)'
;ALLPERKVRAMLQKTVGIVLHVLKYNDTSNIVEMYTELSGRASFLVTVPRSKKATVKSVLFQPLALIEFEADYRPNTSLFRIKEAKSFSPFTSIPYDPFKSAIALFLAEFLYRAIREEAENRPLFAYLQHSILWLDTCKISFANFHLVFLMRLSRFLGLYPNLDDYHAGDYFDMLNATFTSVRPQLHSSYIQPDEAGRLLQLMRMNYETMHLFGMNRTERARCLAIINEYYRLHLPDFPILKSLDVLKELFD
;
A
#
# COMPACT_ATOMS: atom_id res chain seq x y z
N ALA A 1 46.29 24.00 -1.89
CA ALA A 1 45.48 24.08 -0.67
C ALA A 1 44.16 23.33 -0.95
N LEU A 2 44.06 22.11 -0.42
CA LEU A 2 42.82 21.30 -0.46
C LEU A 2 41.86 21.95 0.54
N LEU A 3 40.69 22.35 0.03
CA LEU A 3 39.58 22.80 0.88
C LEU A 3 39.17 21.62 1.79
N PRO A 4 38.91 21.84 3.09
CA PRO A 4 38.49 20.78 3.97
C PRO A 4 37.10 20.26 3.51
N GLU A 5 36.98 18.95 3.33
CA GLU A 5 35.71 18.28 3.12
C GLU A 5 34.75 18.73 4.24
N ARG A 6 33.72 19.48 3.88
CA ARG A 6 32.63 19.77 4.80
C ARG A 6 32.02 18.42 5.17
N LYS A 7 32.28 17.92 6.38
CA LYS A 7 31.56 16.86 7.01
C LYS A 7 30.08 17.24 6.98
N VAL A 8 29.34 16.70 6.03
CA VAL A 8 27.89 16.88 5.96
C VAL A 8 27.35 16.27 7.25
N ARG A 9 26.82 17.12 8.13
CA ARG A 9 26.29 16.71 9.43
C ARG A 9 25.07 15.84 9.20
N ALA A 10 25.04 14.69 9.85
CA ALA A 10 23.82 13.90 10.02
C ALA A 10 22.71 14.79 10.58
N MET A 11 21.54 14.77 9.96
CA MET A 11 20.38 15.55 10.40
C MET A 11 19.39 14.62 11.08
N LEU A 12 19.21 14.81 12.39
CA LEU A 12 18.16 14.11 13.13
C LEU A 12 16.81 14.71 12.70
N GLN A 13 15.93 13.87 12.20
CA GLN A 13 14.63 14.30 11.69
C GLN A 13 13.52 13.43 12.30
N LYS A 14 12.49 14.10 12.78
CA LYS A 14 11.28 13.47 13.31
C LYS A 14 10.19 13.42 12.23
N THR A 15 9.60 12.26 12.02
CA THR A 15 8.56 12.05 11.01
C THR A 15 7.62 10.92 11.41
N VAL A 16 6.55 10.75 10.62
CA VAL A 16 5.65 9.58 10.70
C VAL A 16 5.90 8.71 9.49
N GLY A 17 5.89 7.39 9.69
CA GLY A 17 6.03 6.41 8.62
C GLY A 17 5.00 5.29 8.75
N ILE A 18 4.68 4.69 7.61
CA ILE A 18 3.82 3.52 7.46
C ILE A 18 4.71 2.33 7.17
N VAL A 19 4.65 1.29 8.00
CA VAL A 19 5.47 0.08 7.82
C VAL A 19 4.95 -0.72 6.63
N LEU A 20 5.81 -0.93 5.64
CA LEU A 20 5.49 -1.70 4.44
C LEU A 20 6.09 -3.12 4.48
N HIS A 21 7.34 -3.22 4.94
CA HIS A 21 8.04 -4.50 4.95
C HIS A 21 9.11 -4.54 6.04
N VAL A 22 9.31 -5.70 6.64
CA VAL A 22 10.38 -5.94 7.62
C VAL A 22 11.22 -7.11 7.17
N LEU A 23 12.52 -6.89 7.05
CA LEU A 23 13.51 -7.88 6.67
C LEU A 23 14.48 -8.12 7.82
N LYS A 24 14.69 -9.38 8.23
CA LYS A 24 15.75 -9.73 9.17
C LYS A 24 17.11 -9.48 8.50
N TYR A 25 17.88 -8.56 9.07
CA TYR A 25 19.21 -8.22 8.56
C TYR A 25 20.31 -9.07 9.21
N ASN A 26 20.27 -9.17 10.55
CA ASN A 26 21.14 -10.05 11.34
C ASN A 26 20.45 -10.39 12.68
N ASP A 27 21.19 -11.01 13.62
CA ASP A 27 20.64 -11.43 14.90
C ASP A 27 20.24 -10.28 15.85
N THR A 28 20.72 -9.08 15.56
CA THR A 28 20.51 -7.88 16.40
C THR A 28 19.79 -6.74 15.69
N SER A 29 19.50 -6.88 14.39
CA SER A 29 18.94 -5.78 13.61
C SER A 29 18.01 -6.26 12.51
N ASN A 30 16.98 -5.48 12.25
CA ASN A 30 16.08 -5.60 11.11
C ASN A 30 16.20 -4.37 10.21
N ILE A 31 15.96 -4.55 8.92
CA ILE A 31 15.67 -3.45 8.00
C ILE A 31 14.16 -3.33 7.89
N VAL A 32 13.66 -2.13 8.13
CA VAL A 32 12.25 -1.78 8.02
C VAL A 32 12.07 -0.82 6.86
N GLU A 33 11.31 -1.23 5.88
CA GLU A 33 10.89 -0.41 4.75
C GLU A 33 9.62 0.34 5.14
N MET A 34 9.65 1.67 5.08
CA MET A 34 8.49 2.51 5.40
C MET A 34 8.21 3.51 4.30
N TYR A 35 6.95 3.89 4.17
CA TYR A 35 6.54 5.07 3.44
C TYR A 35 6.37 6.21 4.43
N THR A 36 7.20 7.24 4.31
CA THR A 36 7.29 8.33 5.28
C THR A 36 6.64 9.61 4.76
N GLU A 37 6.13 10.43 5.69
CA GLU A 37 5.50 11.70 5.35
C GLU A 37 6.47 12.67 4.66
N LEU A 38 7.73 12.73 5.12
CA LEU A 38 8.69 13.74 4.69
C LEU A 38 9.64 13.30 3.57
N SER A 39 9.78 11.99 3.35
CA SER A 39 10.81 11.47 2.43
C SER A 39 10.30 10.38 1.48
N GLY A 40 8.98 10.12 1.46
CA GLY A 40 8.46 9.01 0.70
C GLY A 40 8.97 7.67 1.21
N ARG A 41 9.30 6.74 0.29
CA ARG A 41 9.82 5.43 0.65
C ARG A 41 11.26 5.53 1.14
N ALA A 42 11.55 4.91 2.28
CA ALA A 42 12.89 4.87 2.85
C ALA A 42 13.12 3.59 3.67
N SER A 43 14.39 3.17 3.78
CA SER A 43 14.84 1.99 4.50
C SER A 43 15.51 2.37 5.81
N PHE A 44 15.13 1.69 6.89
CA PHE A 44 15.61 2.01 8.23
C PHE A 44 16.19 0.78 8.93
N LEU A 45 17.39 0.95 9.48
CA LEU A 45 18.00 -0.03 10.36
C LEU A 45 17.43 0.12 11.77
N VAL A 46 16.82 -0.94 12.27
CA VAL A 46 16.22 -0.99 13.60
C VAL A 46 16.94 -2.06 14.42
N THR A 47 17.47 -1.69 15.57
CA THR A 47 18.08 -2.65 16.48
C THR A 47 16.99 -3.46 17.19
N VAL A 48 17.09 -4.80 17.14
CA VAL A 48 16.20 -5.71 17.87
C VAL A 48 16.59 -5.69 19.34
N PRO A 49 15.74 -5.21 20.23
CA PRO A 49 16.11 -5.07 21.63
C PRO A 49 16.20 -6.42 22.33
N ARG A 50 17.26 -6.63 23.09
CA ARG A 50 17.41 -7.74 24.05
C ARG A 50 16.83 -7.38 25.43
N SER A 51 16.49 -6.11 25.67
CA SER A 51 16.00 -5.59 26.94
C SER A 51 14.56 -5.10 26.85
N LYS A 52 13.77 -5.34 27.89
CA LYS A 52 12.40 -4.78 28.02
C LYS A 52 12.36 -3.25 28.13
N LYS A 53 13.49 -2.62 28.46
CA LYS A 53 13.63 -1.15 28.59
C LYS A 53 14.07 -0.44 27.30
N ALA A 54 14.14 -1.15 26.17
CA ALA A 54 14.58 -0.55 24.92
C ALA A 54 13.61 0.55 24.44
N THR A 55 14.17 1.61 23.90
CA THR A 55 13.43 2.76 23.32
C THR A 55 12.69 2.40 22.02
N VAL A 56 13.16 1.35 21.34
CA VAL A 56 12.54 0.84 20.11
C VAL A 56 12.16 -0.62 20.31
N LYS A 57 10.88 -0.94 20.18
CA LYS A 57 10.36 -2.30 20.34
C LYS A 57 10.01 -2.89 18.98
N SER A 58 10.46 -4.11 18.69
CA SER A 58 10.18 -4.79 17.41
C SER A 58 8.68 -4.99 17.14
N VAL A 59 7.87 -5.11 18.19
CA VAL A 59 6.41 -5.23 18.09
C VAL A 59 5.72 -4.01 17.44
N LEU A 60 6.40 -2.86 17.39
CA LEU A 60 5.89 -1.67 16.71
C LEU A 60 5.80 -1.84 15.19
N PHE A 61 6.68 -2.68 14.60
CA PHE A 61 6.84 -2.78 13.15
C PHE A 61 5.96 -3.88 12.55
N GLN A 62 4.65 -3.80 12.78
CA GLN A 62 3.66 -4.65 12.15
C GLN A 62 3.24 -4.09 10.78
N PRO A 63 2.71 -4.93 9.86
CA PRO A 63 2.20 -4.44 8.57
C PRO A 63 1.24 -3.27 8.71
N LEU A 64 1.49 -2.20 7.96
CA LEU A 64 0.76 -0.93 7.96
C LEU A 64 0.80 -0.13 9.26
N ALA A 65 1.55 -0.55 10.28
CA ALA A 65 1.66 0.22 11.52
C ALA A 65 2.12 1.66 11.25
N LEU A 66 1.47 2.60 11.93
CA LEU A 66 1.79 4.03 11.89
C LEU A 66 2.78 4.34 13.02
N ILE A 67 4.00 4.71 12.65
CA ILE A 67 5.11 4.92 13.59
C ILE A 67 5.56 6.36 13.55
N GLU A 68 5.57 7.04 14.69
CA GLU A 68 6.30 8.29 14.89
C GLU A 68 7.73 7.94 15.33
N PHE A 69 8.73 8.46 14.64
CA PHE A 69 10.12 8.12 14.92
C PHE A 69 11.07 9.27 14.63
N GLU A 70 12.25 9.20 15.25
CA GLU A 70 13.41 10.03 14.92
C GLU A 70 14.48 9.17 14.26
N ALA A 71 14.99 9.61 13.13
CA ALA A 71 16.05 8.95 12.39
C ALA A 71 17.20 9.88 12.05
N ASP A 72 18.37 9.28 11.95
CA ASP A 72 19.62 9.94 11.56
C ASP A 72 19.77 9.87 10.02
N TYR A 73 19.32 10.93 9.35
CA TYR A 73 19.42 11.06 7.91
C TYR A 73 20.83 11.54 7.53
N ARG A 74 21.51 10.74 6.70
CA ARG A 74 22.84 11.06 6.19
C ARG A 74 22.83 11.16 4.68
N PRO A 75 23.43 12.18 4.11
CA PRO A 75 23.63 12.25 2.67
C PRO A 75 24.41 11.02 2.17
N ASN A 76 24.10 10.59 0.95
CA ASN A 76 24.77 9.47 0.30
C ASN A 76 24.61 8.10 0.99
N THR A 77 23.56 7.95 1.82
CA THR A 77 23.15 6.63 2.35
C THR A 77 21.70 6.36 2.02
N SER A 78 21.37 5.12 1.69
CA SER A 78 20.00 4.65 1.46
C SER A 78 19.42 3.93 2.69
N LEU A 79 20.24 3.74 3.75
CA LEU A 79 19.82 3.04 4.96
C LEU A 79 20.05 3.96 6.17
N PHE A 80 18.97 4.41 6.78
CA PHE A 80 18.96 5.31 7.92
C PHE A 80 18.82 4.54 9.22
N ARG A 81 19.25 5.12 10.34
CA ARG A 81 19.12 4.47 11.66
C ARG A 81 18.05 5.17 12.49
N ILE A 82 17.07 4.41 12.96
CA ILE A 82 16.10 4.87 13.93
C ILE A 82 16.76 4.98 15.32
N LYS A 83 16.57 6.11 15.96
CA LYS A 83 17.00 6.40 17.32
C LYS A 83 15.91 6.13 18.33
N GLU A 84 14.73 6.67 18.07
CA GLU A 84 13.55 6.53 18.90
C GLU A 84 12.34 6.25 18.01
N ALA A 85 11.42 5.43 18.49
CA ALA A 85 10.18 5.12 17.81
C ALA A 85 9.07 4.82 18.82
N LYS A 86 7.88 5.29 18.50
CA LYS A 86 6.64 4.97 19.21
C LYS A 86 5.48 4.80 18.22
N SER A 87 4.44 4.14 18.64
CA SER A 87 3.22 4.09 17.84
C SER A 87 2.63 5.50 17.71
N PHE A 88 2.34 5.94 16.48
CA PHE A 88 1.61 7.17 16.21
C PHE A 88 0.12 6.99 16.55
N SER A 89 -0.46 5.87 16.14
CA SER A 89 -1.84 5.46 16.46
C SER A 89 -1.87 3.95 16.65
N PRO A 90 -1.91 3.46 17.92
CA PRO A 90 -1.99 2.04 18.19
C PRO A 90 -3.25 1.43 17.57
N PHE A 91 -3.09 0.31 16.89
CA PHE A 91 -4.23 -0.41 16.32
C PHE A 91 -5.14 -0.97 17.38
N THR A 92 -6.46 -0.83 17.16
CA THR A 92 -7.51 -1.30 18.06
C THR A 92 -8.20 -2.56 17.56
N SER A 93 -8.18 -2.83 16.27
CA SER A 93 -8.85 -3.98 15.68
C SER A 93 -8.04 -4.76 14.66
N ILE A 94 -7.19 -4.13 13.85
CA ILE A 94 -6.44 -4.81 12.78
C ILE A 94 -5.70 -6.06 13.27
N PRO A 95 -4.94 -6.06 14.40
CA PRO A 95 -4.23 -7.26 14.85
C PRO A 95 -5.14 -8.36 15.44
N TYR A 96 -6.38 -8.03 15.78
CA TYR A 96 -7.30 -8.91 16.49
C TYR A 96 -8.42 -9.48 15.60
N ASP A 97 -8.61 -8.92 14.42
CA ASP A 97 -9.55 -9.40 13.42
C ASP A 97 -8.78 -10.09 12.28
N PRO A 98 -8.96 -11.40 12.05
CA PRO A 98 -8.20 -12.13 11.05
C PRO A 98 -8.39 -11.59 9.62
N PHE A 99 -9.59 -11.10 9.28
CA PHE A 99 -9.85 -10.51 7.96
C PHE A 99 -9.12 -9.18 7.78
N LYS A 100 -9.14 -8.31 8.80
CA LYS A 100 -8.41 -7.05 8.77
C LYS A 100 -6.89 -7.28 8.76
N SER A 101 -6.40 -8.25 9.53
CA SER A 101 -4.99 -8.64 9.52
C SER A 101 -4.54 -9.10 8.12
N ALA A 102 -5.35 -9.92 7.43
CA ALA A 102 -5.04 -10.38 6.09
C ALA A 102 -5.06 -9.24 5.07
N ILE A 103 -6.04 -8.34 5.16
CA ILE A 103 -6.09 -7.13 4.34
C ILE A 103 -4.84 -6.27 4.58
N ALA A 104 -4.46 -6.05 5.84
CA ALA A 104 -3.28 -5.25 6.17
C ALA A 104 -1.98 -5.87 5.64
N LEU A 105 -1.82 -7.18 5.78
CA LEU A 105 -0.67 -7.91 5.24
C LEU A 105 -0.59 -7.78 3.72
N PHE A 106 -1.71 -7.99 3.04
CA PHE A 106 -1.82 -7.87 1.59
C PHE A 106 -1.49 -6.45 1.12
N LEU A 107 -2.09 -5.42 1.74
CA LEU A 107 -1.87 -4.04 1.34
C LEU A 107 -0.44 -3.56 1.66
N ALA A 108 0.17 -4.02 2.74
CA ALA A 108 1.57 -3.70 3.05
C ALA A 108 2.50 -4.26 1.96
N GLU A 109 2.34 -5.53 1.55
CA GLU A 109 3.11 -6.11 0.45
C GLU A 109 2.84 -5.39 -0.86
N PHE A 110 1.56 -5.10 -1.16
CA PHE A 110 1.17 -4.37 -2.37
C PHE A 110 1.85 -3.01 -2.45
N LEU A 111 1.76 -2.20 -1.41
CA LEU A 111 2.38 -0.87 -1.34
C LEU A 111 3.90 -0.96 -1.43
N TYR A 112 4.51 -1.94 -0.76
CA TYR A 112 5.96 -2.19 -0.86
C TYR A 112 6.40 -2.44 -2.31
N ARG A 113 5.57 -3.08 -3.14
CA ARG A 113 5.86 -3.34 -4.55
C ARG A 113 5.46 -2.22 -5.49
N ALA A 114 4.37 -1.53 -5.18
CA ALA A 114 3.82 -0.47 -6.04
C ALA A 114 4.50 0.89 -5.88
N ILE A 115 4.86 1.27 -4.64
CA ILE A 115 5.43 2.59 -4.36
C ILE A 115 6.95 2.46 -4.30
N ARG A 116 7.63 3.12 -5.25
CA ARG A 116 9.10 3.13 -5.35
C ARG A 116 9.71 4.51 -5.16
N GLU A 117 8.89 5.55 -5.12
CA GLU A 117 9.36 6.93 -5.05
C GLU A 117 9.93 7.28 -3.67
N GLU A 118 11.15 7.80 -3.66
CA GLU A 118 11.90 8.27 -2.48
C GLU A 118 11.76 9.80 -2.34
N ALA A 119 10.57 10.33 -2.64
CA ALA A 119 10.28 11.75 -2.57
C ALA A 119 9.02 12.02 -1.74
N GLU A 120 8.97 13.17 -1.10
CA GLU A 120 7.81 13.63 -0.36
C GLU A 120 6.57 13.70 -1.25
N ASN A 121 5.50 13.05 -0.81
CA ASN A 121 4.17 13.13 -1.44
C ASN A 121 3.10 13.12 -0.33
N ARG A 122 2.85 14.29 0.23
CA ARG A 122 1.89 14.47 1.34
C ARG A 122 0.47 14.01 1.00
N PRO A 123 -0.09 14.28 -0.19
CA PRO A 123 -1.42 13.78 -0.53
C PRO A 123 -1.51 12.25 -0.50
N LEU A 124 -0.51 11.55 -1.03
CA LEU A 124 -0.47 10.09 -0.98
C LEU A 124 -0.32 9.59 0.47
N PHE A 125 0.59 10.19 1.26
CA PHE A 125 0.76 9.82 2.66
C PHE A 125 -0.54 9.99 3.45
N ALA A 126 -1.22 11.13 3.33
CA ALA A 126 -2.49 11.40 3.98
C ALA A 126 -3.59 10.41 3.57
N TYR A 127 -3.65 10.06 2.28
CA TYR A 127 -4.56 9.03 1.78
C TYR A 127 -4.32 7.67 2.45
N LEU A 128 -3.06 7.22 2.48
CA LEU A 128 -2.70 5.94 3.09
C LEU A 128 -3.01 5.92 4.59
N GLN A 129 -2.60 6.96 5.31
CA GLN A 129 -2.85 7.11 6.74
C GLN A 129 -4.35 7.08 7.06
N HIS A 130 -5.14 7.88 6.35
CA HIS A 130 -6.60 7.91 6.51
C HIS A 130 -7.24 6.54 6.25
N SER A 131 -6.82 5.86 5.20
CA SER A 131 -7.35 4.54 4.82
C SER A 131 -7.04 3.48 5.88
N ILE A 132 -5.82 3.46 6.41
CA ILE A 132 -5.40 2.53 7.46
C ILE A 132 -6.21 2.76 8.75
N LEU A 133 -6.36 4.01 9.17
CA LEU A 133 -7.14 4.38 10.35
C LEU A 133 -8.63 4.05 10.16
N TRP A 134 -9.16 4.23 8.96
CA TRP A 134 -10.53 3.84 8.64
C TRP A 134 -10.72 2.33 8.79
N LEU A 135 -9.81 1.51 8.24
CA LEU A 135 -9.87 0.05 8.39
C LEU A 135 -9.81 -0.37 9.86
N ASP A 136 -8.94 0.25 10.65
CA ASP A 136 -8.81 -0.09 12.08
C ASP A 136 -10.06 0.27 12.88
N THR A 137 -10.69 1.39 12.59
CA THR A 137 -11.86 1.87 13.36
C THR A 137 -13.19 1.33 12.87
N CYS A 138 -13.28 0.88 11.62
CA CYS A 138 -14.50 0.34 11.03
C CYS A 138 -14.91 -0.96 11.74
N LYS A 139 -16.18 -1.07 12.13
CA LYS A 139 -16.70 -2.24 12.85
C LYS A 139 -17.39 -3.25 11.94
N ILE A 140 -17.96 -2.79 10.83
CA ILE A 140 -18.76 -3.61 9.91
C ILE A 140 -18.53 -3.16 8.47
N SER A 141 -18.93 -4.03 7.51
CA SER A 141 -19.04 -3.66 6.09
C SER A 141 -17.73 -3.30 5.38
N PHE A 142 -16.60 -3.85 5.84
CA PHE A 142 -15.28 -3.58 5.24
C PHE A 142 -14.86 -4.62 4.18
N ALA A 143 -15.74 -5.54 3.79
CA ALA A 143 -15.38 -6.63 2.87
C ALA A 143 -14.83 -6.17 1.50
N ASN A 144 -15.27 -5.00 1.02
CA ASN A 144 -14.80 -4.42 -0.24
C ASN A 144 -13.66 -3.40 -0.06
N PHE A 145 -13.19 -3.18 1.16
CA PHE A 145 -12.22 -2.14 1.50
C PHE A 145 -10.95 -2.18 0.62
N HIS A 146 -10.34 -3.35 0.49
CA HIS A 146 -9.11 -3.52 -0.28
C HIS A 146 -9.29 -3.20 -1.77
N LEU A 147 -10.46 -3.50 -2.35
CA LEU A 147 -10.77 -3.17 -3.75
C LEU A 147 -10.88 -1.64 -3.94
N VAL A 148 -11.63 -0.97 -3.05
CA VAL A 148 -11.77 0.49 -3.07
C VAL A 148 -10.43 1.17 -2.84
N PHE A 149 -9.64 0.65 -1.89
CA PHE A 149 -8.30 1.15 -1.61
C PHE A 149 -7.43 1.11 -2.86
N LEU A 150 -7.33 -0.03 -3.53
CA LEU A 150 -6.49 -0.18 -4.72
C LEU A 150 -6.97 0.71 -5.88
N MET A 151 -8.27 0.80 -6.11
CA MET A 151 -8.80 1.66 -7.17
C MET A 151 -8.51 3.14 -6.92
N ARG A 152 -8.56 3.59 -5.67
CA ARG A 152 -8.22 4.98 -5.32
C ARG A 152 -6.71 5.24 -5.36
N LEU A 153 -5.91 4.26 -4.94
CA LEU A 153 -4.45 4.34 -5.02
C LEU A 153 -3.97 4.59 -6.45
N SER A 154 -4.65 4.00 -7.45
CA SER A 154 -4.30 4.18 -8.87
C SER A 154 -4.27 5.65 -9.31
N ARG A 155 -5.07 6.53 -8.68
CA ARG A 155 -5.06 7.98 -8.96
C ARG A 155 -3.72 8.63 -8.58
N PHE A 156 -3.16 8.23 -7.44
CA PHE A 156 -1.88 8.76 -6.94
C PHE A 156 -0.69 8.24 -7.76
N LEU A 157 -0.84 7.08 -8.39
CA LEU A 157 0.19 6.47 -9.21
C LEU A 157 0.05 6.81 -10.70
N GLY A 158 -0.92 7.66 -11.06
CA GLY A 158 -1.16 8.04 -12.46
C GLY A 158 -1.73 6.92 -13.33
N LEU A 159 -2.35 5.91 -12.71
CA LEU A 159 -2.87 4.71 -13.37
C LEU A 159 -4.40 4.68 -13.42
N TYR A 160 -5.07 5.75 -13.00
CA TYR A 160 -6.53 5.75 -12.92
C TYR A 160 -7.15 5.73 -14.32
N PRO A 161 -8.02 4.73 -14.64
CA PRO A 161 -8.65 4.62 -15.93
C PRO A 161 -9.55 5.82 -16.27
N ASN A 162 -9.62 6.19 -17.54
CA ASN A 162 -10.58 7.20 -17.99
C ASN A 162 -12.00 6.62 -17.99
N LEU A 163 -12.91 7.27 -17.26
CA LEU A 163 -14.31 6.87 -17.13
C LEU A 163 -15.26 7.66 -18.05
N ASP A 164 -14.78 8.77 -18.62
CA ASP A 164 -15.65 9.73 -19.28
C ASP A 164 -16.27 9.19 -20.57
N ASP A 165 -15.59 8.23 -21.21
CA ASP A 165 -16.02 7.61 -22.47
C ASP A 165 -16.74 6.27 -22.31
N TYR A 166 -17.14 5.89 -21.06
CA TYR A 166 -17.82 4.62 -20.85
C TYR A 166 -19.26 4.63 -21.36
N HIS A 167 -19.60 3.63 -22.16
CA HIS A 167 -20.98 3.29 -22.56
C HIS A 167 -21.34 1.87 -22.15
N ALA A 168 -22.61 1.62 -21.85
CA ALA A 168 -23.07 0.30 -21.52
C ALA A 168 -22.83 -0.67 -22.68
N GLY A 169 -22.16 -1.78 -22.40
CA GLY A 169 -21.75 -2.75 -23.41
C GLY A 169 -20.31 -2.60 -23.91
N ASP A 170 -19.56 -1.63 -23.38
CA ASP A 170 -18.15 -1.47 -23.72
C ASP A 170 -17.27 -2.52 -23.06
N TYR A 171 -16.23 -2.93 -23.76
CA TYR A 171 -15.07 -3.62 -23.20
C TYR A 171 -14.20 -2.63 -22.44
N PHE A 172 -13.44 -3.10 -21.47
CA PHE A 172 -12.35 -2.32 -20.89
C PHE A 172 -11.01 -2.85 -21.38
N ASP A 173 -10.29 -2.05 -22.15
CA ASP A 173 -8.93 -2.33 -22.59
C ASP A 173 -7.98 -2.02 -21.44
N MET A 174 -7.49 -3.08 -20.77
CA MET A 174 -6.59 -2.93 -19.62
C MET A 174 -5.21 -2.38 -20.00
N LEU A 175 -4.75 -2.62 -21.23
CA LEU A 175 -3.44 -2.16 -21.68
C LEU A 175 -3.43 -0.67 -21.98
N ASN A 176 -4.51 -0.16 -22.57
CA ASN A 176 -4.67 1.25 -22.90
C ASN A 176 -5.43 2.05 -21.83
N ALA A 177 -5.93 1.40 -20.79
CA ALA A 177 -6.71 1.99 -19.69
C ALA A 177 -7.97 2.75 -20.16
N THR A 178 -8.65 2.24 -21.18
CA THR A 178 -9.80 2.90 -21.83
C THR A 178 -10.97 1.94 -22.03
N PHE A 179 -12.19 2.49 -22.07
CA PHE A 179 -13.36 1.75 -22.52
C PHE A 179 -13.48 1.82 -24.05
N THR A 180 -13.96 0.76 -24.66
CA THR A 180 -14.13 0.66 -26.12
C THR A 180 -15.30 -0.23 -26.48
N SER A 181 -16.07 0.19 -27.49
CA SER A 181 -17.20 -0.57 -28.03
C SER A 181 -16.77 -1.78 -28.86
N VAL A 182 -15.51 -1.82 -29.29
CA VAL A 182 -14.94 -2.89 -30.10
C VAL A 182 -13.96 -3.71 -29.29
N ARG A 183 -14.10 -5.04 -29.36
CA ARG A 183 -13.15 -5.95 -28.71
C ARG A 183 -11.73 -5.70 -29.23
N PRO A 184 -10.73 -5.46 -28.33
CA PRO A 184 -9.33 -5.36 -28.72
C PRO A 184 -8.85 -6.60 -29.49
N GLN A 185 -8.26 -6.40 -30.68
CA GLN A 185 -7.86 -7.48 -31.57
C GLN A 185 -6.35 -7.82 -31.44
N LEU A 186 -5.55 -6.88 -30.96
CA LEU A 186 -4.08 -7.00 -30.93
C LEU A 186 -3.54 -7.66 -29.67
N HIS A 187 -4.36 -7.82 -28.64
CA HIS A 187 -3.97 -8.43 -27.36
C HIS A 187 -5.17 -9.04 -26.64
N SER A 188 -4.91 -9.83 -25.60
CA SER A 188 -5.92 -10.47 -24.76
C SER A 188 -6.17 -9.77 -23.41
N SER A 189 -5.47 -8.67 -23.13
CA SER A 189 -5.57 -7.92 -21.87
C SER A 189 -6.76 -6.96 -21.89
N TYR A 190 -7.96 -7.50 -21.89
CA TYR A 190 -9.21 -6.74 -21.83
C TYR A 190 -10.26 -7.47 -20.99
N ILE A 191 -11.25 -6.72 -20.53
CA ILE A 191 -12.38 -7.23 -19.74
C ILE A 191 -13.65 -7.17 -20.59
N GLN A 192 -14.47 -8.20 -20.45
CA GLN A 192 -15.76 -8.29 -21.12
C GLN A 192 -16.73 -7.21 -20.61
N PRO A 193 -17.74 -6.82 -21.41
CA PRO A 193 -18.64 -5.72 -21.06
C PRO A 193 -19.39 -5.89 -19.72
N ASP A 194 -19.78 -7.09 -19.35
CA ASP A 194 -20.45 -7.38 -18.08
C ASP A 194 -19.52 -7.14 -16.86
N GLU A 195 -18.25 -7.50 -16.97
CA GLU A 195 -17.24 -7.25 -15.94
C GLU A 195 -16.75 -5.79 -15.97
N ALA A 196 -16.68 -5.16 -17.13
CA ALA A 196 -16.28 -3.75 -17.28
C ALA A 196 -17.25 -2.82 -16.53
N GLY A 197 -18.55 -3.10 -16.57
CA GLY A 197 -19.54 -2.38 -15.77
C GLY A 197 -19.34 -2.49 -14.27
N ARG A 198 -18.86 -3.63 -13.76
CA ARG A 198 -18.51 -3.83 -12.34
C ARG A 198 -17.25 -3.02 -11.95
N LEU A 199 -16.26 -2.97 -12.80
CA LEU A 199 -15.08 -2.13 -12.59
C LEU A 199 -15.47 -0.67 -12.42
N LEU A 200 -16.37 -0.17 -13.27
CA LEU A 200 -16.91 1.18 -13.15
C LEU A 200 -17.58 1.42 -11.78
N GLN A 201 -18.36 0.45 -11.29
CA GLN A 201 -18.96 0.54 -9.95
C GLN A 201 -17.89 0.66 -8.86
N LEU A 202 -16.87 -0.20 -8.89
CA LEU A 202 -15.74 -0.14 -7.96
C LEU A 202 -15.03 1.22 -7.97
N MET A 203 -14.83 1.80 -9.13
CA MET A 203 -14.18 3.11 -9.29
C MET A 203 -15.01 4.25 -8.69
N ARG A 204 -16.32 4.12 -8.61
CA ARG A 204 -17.25 5.09 -8.00
C ARG A 204 -17.46 4.87 -6.50
N MET A 205 -17.07 3.71 -5.95
CA MET A 205 -17.22 3.43 -4.52
C MET A 205 -16.27 4.29 -3.67
N ASN A 206 -16.71 4.57 -2.46
CA ASN A 206 -15.89 5.08 -1.36
C ASN A 206 -16.09 4.19 -0.13
N TYR A 207 -15.37 4.47 0.96
CA TYR A 207 -15.46 3.66 2.18
C TYR A 207 -16.85 3.75 2.83
N GLU A 208 -17.55 4.86 2.71
CA GLU A 208 -18.88 5.08 3.25
C GLU A 208 -19.97 4.36 2.44
N THR A 209 -19.80 4.25 1.12
CA THR A 209 -20.81 3.71 0.21
C THR A 209 -20.55 2.27 -0.25
N MET A 210 -19.35 1.72 -0.05
CA MET A 210 -19.01 0.39 -0.55
C MET A 210 -19.89 -0.74 0.00
N HIS A 211 -20.53 -0.56 1.15
CA HIS A 211 -21.46 -1.51 1.73
C HIS A 211 -22.77 -1.65 0.93
N LEU A 212 -23.11 -0.64 0.13
CA LEU A 212 -24.29 -0.65 -0.74
C LEU A 212 -24.10 -1.57 -1.97
N PHE A 213 -22.86 -1.90 -2.29
CA PHE A 213 -22.52 -2.78 -3.41
C PHE A 213 -22.36 -4.21 -2.91
N GLY A 214 -23.46 -4.96 -2.94
CA GLY A 214 -23.48 -6.38 -2.61
C GLY A 214 -22.63 -7.16 -3.62
N MET A 215 -21.43 -7.55 -3.23
CA MET A 215 -20.58 -8.49 -3.96
C MET A 215 -20.52 -9.79 -3.18
N ASN A 216 -20.79 -10.91 -3.86
CA ASN A 216 -20.46 -12.20 -3.31
C ASN A 216 -18.92 -12.41 -3.34
N ARG A 217 -18.48 -13.48 -2.73
CA ARG A 217 -17.07 -13.83 -2.61
C ARG A 217 -16.38 -14.01 -3.97
N THR A 218 -16.98 -14.76 -4.88
CA THR A 218 -16.44 -15.03 -6.22
C THR A 218 -16.25 -13.73 -7.02
N GLU A 219 -17.25 -12.84 -6.95
CA GLU A 219 -17.19 -11.54 -7.60
C GLU A 219 -16.07 -10.67 -7.03
N ARG A 220 -15.89 -10.66 -5.71
CA ARG A 220 -14.80 -9.95 -5.04
C ARG A 220 -13.42 -10.46 -5.45
N ALA A 221 -13.26 -11.79 -5.45
CA ALA A 221 -12.02 -12.43 -5.88
C ALA A 221 -11.70 -12.11 -7.35
N ARG A 222 -12.72 -12.11 -8.21
CA ARG A 222 -12.56 -11.75 -9.63
C ARG A 222 -12.16 -10.30 -9.81
N CYS A 223 -12.82 -9.36 -9.12
CA CYS A 223 -12.44 -7.94 -9.12
C CYS A 223 -11.00 -7.73 -8.66
N LEU A 224 -10.58 -8.41 -7.59
CA LEU A 224 -9.22 -8.35 -7.09
C LEU A 224 -8.20 -8.88 -8.11
N ALA A 225 -8.51 -9.98 -8.79
CA ALA A 225 -7.66 -10.52 -9.85
C ALA A 225 -7.48 -9.54 -11.02
N ILE A 226 -8.57 -8.90 -11.46
CA ILE A 226 -8.56 -7.87 -12.52
C ILE A 226 -7.69 -6.68 -12.09
N ILE A 227 -7.89 -6.17 -10.87
CA ILE A 227 -7.12 -5.03 -10.35
C ILE A 227 -5.62 -5.38 -10.28
N ASN A 228 -5.26 -6.54 -9.75
CA ASN A 228 -3.86 -6.98 -9.70
C ASN A 228 -3.23 -7.11 -11.09
N GLU A 229 -3.96 -7.68 -12.06
CA GLU A 229 -3.47 -7.78 -13.44
C GLU A 229 -3.30 -6.40 -14.06
N TYR A 230 -4.23 -5.48 -13.85
CA TYR A 230 -4.11 -4.11 -14.31
C TYR A 230 -2.85 -3.43 -13.77
N TYR A 231 -2.57 -3.55 -12.47
CA TYR A 231 -1.34 -3.01 -11.89
C TYR A 231 -0.08 -3.67 -12.46
N ARG A 232 -0.11 -4.98 -12.71
CA ARG A 232 1.02 -5.70 -13.34
C ARG A 232 1.32 -5.23 -14.76
N LEU A 233 0.30 -4.84 -15.52
CA LEU A 233 0.47 -4.29 -16.86
C LEU A 233 1.10 -2.89 -16.87
N HIS A 234 0.84 -2.11 -15.83
CA HIS A 234 1.23 -0.69 -15.79
C HIS A 234 2.42 -0.37 -14.89
N LEU A 235 2.75 -1.23 -13.93
CA LEU A 235 3.91 -1.04 -13.07
C LEU A 235 5.07 -1.96 -13.51
N PRO A 236 6.26 -1.40 -13.80
CA PRO A 236 7.43 -2.20 -14.15
C PRO A 236 7.77 -3.21 -13.06
N ASP A 237 8.04 -4.46 -13.45
CA ASP A 237 8.48 -5.54 -12.55
C ASP A 237 7.57 -5.78 -11.34
N PHE A 238 6.27 -5.50 -11.45
CA PHE A 238 5.32 -5.79 -10.37
C PHE A 238 5.11 -7.30 -10.25
N PRO A 239 5.48 -7.92 -9.12
CA PRO A 239 5.48 -9.37 -8.97
C PRO A 239 4.08 -9.93 -8.67
N ILE A 240 3.98 -11.26 -8.66
CA ILE A 240 2.88 -11.96 -8.01
C ILE A 240 3.04 -11.80 -6.50
N LEU A 241 1.99 -11.35 -5.81
CA LEU A 241 2.02 -11.10 -4.37
C LEU A 241 1.75 -12.39 -3.59
N LYS A 242 2.59 -12.69 -2.61
CA LYS A 242 2.47 -13.91 -1.78
C LYS A 242 1.28 -13.83 -0.82
N SER A 243 1.00 -12.64 -0.29
CA SER A 243 -0.12 -12.40 0.63
C SER A 243 -1.49 -12.47 -0.04
N LEU A 244 -1.54 -12.45 -1.38
CA LEU A 244 -2.79 -12.58 -2.13
C LEU A 244 -3.48 -13.93 -1.88
N ASP A 245 -2.71 -15.01 -1.74
CA ASP A 245 -3.26 -16.34 -1.48
C ASP A 245 -3.83 -16.42 -0.06
N VAL A 246 -3.15 -15.83 0.93
CA VAL A 246 -3.66 -15.73 2.31
C VAL A 246 -4.98 -14.95 2.35
N LEU A 247 -5.05 -13.85 1.62
CA LEU A 247 -6.26 -13.04 1.53
C LEU A 247 -7.43 -13.84 0.90
N LYS A 248 -7.15 -14.59 -0.16
CA LYS A 248 -8.16 -15.44 -0.82
C LYS A 248 -8.68 -16.53 0.12
N GLU A 249 -7.79 -17.28 0.78
CA GLU A 249 -8.16 -18.37 1.70
C GLU A 249 -9.09 -17.90 2.84
N LEU A 250 -8.86 -16.72 3.38
CA LEU A 250 -9.70 -16.18 4.47
C LEU A 250 -11.08 -15.70 4.01
N PHE A 251 -11.17 -15.25 2.79
CA PHE A 251 -12.44 -14.89 2.20
C PHE A 251 -13.08 -16.09 1.47
N ASP A 252 -12.43 -17.23 1.46
CA ASP A 252 -12.88 -18.53 1.03
C ASP A 252 -13.64 -19.27 2.12
#